data_908e94ccdef73bd6ac6aa282248c6ae4
#
_entry.id   908e94ccdef73bd6ac6aa282248c6ae4
#
_cell.length_a   1.000
_cell.length_b   1.000
_cell.length_c   1.000
_cell.angle_alpha   90.00
_cell.angle_beta   90.00
_cell.angle_gamma   90.00
#
_symmetry.space_group_name_H-M   'P 1'
#
loop_
_entity.id
_entity.type
_entity.pdbx_description
1 polymer ?
#
loop_
_entity_poly.entity_id
_entity_poly.type
_entity_poly.pdbx_seq_one_letter_code
_entity_poly.pdbx_strand_id
1 'polypeptide(L)'
;MERRTFLKLAALVPGLALAGCGGSKTLLSAKDPTMLSIWHVYGEQADSPMNRLLTEFNDTVGREKGILLNVTNMTNSAAIGGQLQDAKAGKPGALDLPDLFSAHPADASALGIENLVDWNDWFTAEDMAAYVPGFVQDGIIDGKQVVFPVSKSTQLIFLNGSQYARFAADTGAQLSTLATWDGFFEMAGAYRQWSQGKPFCALDYPLRLVELNALEQGSGELYKGSWYDLTNETFRASWMEFARALVQGDILISDLYSNTQVMTGETLAGLGSSAAILYYNDFVTYPDNTTEPTRLRCISYAVFCLKK
;
A
#
# COMPACT_ATOMS: atom_id res chain seq x y z
N MET A 1 32.83 -8.46 -41.40
CA MET A 1 31.80 -9.14 -42.25
C MET A 1 31.03 -8.04 -42.97
N GLU A 2 31.02 -8.02 -44.28
CA GLU A 2 30.37 -6.95 -45.03
C GLU A 2 28.83 -7.05 -44.97
N ARG A 3 28.16 -5.90 -44.89
CA ARG A 3 26.70 -5.76 -44.78
C ARG A 3 25.90 -6.56 -45.82
N ARG A 4 26.50 -6.76 -47.00
CA ARG A 4 25.93 -7.57 -48.11
C ARG A 4 25.95 -9.07 -47.86
N THR A 5 26.87 -9.58 -47.04
CA THR A 5 26.93 -11.00 -46.68
C THR A 5 25.92 -11.35 -45.61
N PHE A 6 25.61 -10.41 -44.67
CA PHE A 6 24.58 -10.55 -43.67
C PHE A 6 23.16 -10.61 -44.28
N LEU A 7 22.92 -9.76 -45.28
CA LEU A 7 21.60 -9.73 -45.97
C LEU A 7 21.38 -10.98 -46.85
N LYS A 8 22.44 -11.62 -47.35
CA LYS A 8 22.32 -12.88 -48.12
C LYS A 8 22.09 -14.10 -47.21
N LEU A 9 22.57 -14.08 -45.98
CA LEU A 9 22.28 -15.11 -44.98
C LEU A 9 20.86 -14.97 -44.41
N ALA A 10 20.34 -13.74 -44.27
CA ALA A 10 18.97 -13.48 -43.82
C ALA A 10 17.90 -13.90 -44.85
N ALA A 11 18.24 -13.99 -46.15
CA ALA A 11 17.34 -14.39 -47.22
C ALA A 11 17.21 -15.92 -47.40
N LEU A 12 18.04 -16.73 -46.72
CA LEU A 12 18.02 -18.19 -46.78
C LEU A 12 17.24 -18.87 -45.64
N VAL A 13 16.58 -18.12 -44.78
CA VAL A 13 15.81 -18.63 -43.63
C VAL A 13 14.26 -18.55 -43.75
N PRO A 14 13.63 -18.33 -44.91
CA PRO A 14 12.16 -18.39 -44.98
C PRO A 14 11.57 -19.81 -45.10
N GLY A 15 12.42 -20.86 -45.21
CA GLY A 15 11.93 -22.20 -45.44
C GLY A 15 11.78 -23.10 -44.21
N LEU A 16 12.30 -22.69 -43.07
CA LEU A 16 12.26 -23.47 -41.81
C LEU A 16 11.36 -22.89 -40.71
N ALA A 17 10.84 -21.68 -40.92
CA ALA A 17 10.01 -20.99 -39.92
C ALA A 17 8.49 -21.29 -40.04
N LEU A 18 8.05 -22.06 -41.05
CA LEU A 18 6.64 -22.36 -41.25
C LEU A 18 6.20 -23.75 -40.76
N ALA A 19 7.10 -24.52 -40.16
CA ALA A 19 6.76 -25.82 -39.56
C ALA A 19 6.60 -25.78 -38.04
N GLY A 20 6.57 -24.60 -37.41
CA GLY A 20 6.55 -24.37 -35.97
C GLY A 20 5.28 -23.73 -35.40
N CYS A 21 4.20 -23.62 -36.18
CA CYS A 21 2.90 -23.16 -35.66
C CYS A 21 1.98 -24.30 -35.24
N GLY A 22 2.55 -25.36 -34.70
CA GLY A 22 1.84 -26.28 -33.81
C GLY A 22 2.21 -25.84 -32.41
N GLY A 23 1.22 -25.36 -31.63
CA GLY A 23 1.46 -24.92 -30.26
C GLY A 23 2.25 -25.93 -29.46
N SER A 24 3.57 -25.78 -29.37
CA SER A 24 4.34 -26.44 -28.35
C SER A 24 3.92 -25.81 -27.02
N LYS A 25 3.05 -26.51 -26.28
CA LYS A 25 2.94 -26.31 -24.84
C LYS A 25 4.39 -26.35 -24.36
N THR A 26 4.95 -25.24 -23.96
CA THR A 26 6.24 -25.20 -23.30
C THR A 26 6.04 -26.02 -22.03
N LEU A 27 6.50 -27.26 -22.04
CA LEU A 27 6.40 -28.13 -20.89
C LEU A 27 7.38 -27.56 -19.87
N LEU A 28 6.84 -27.01 -18.77
CA LEU A 28 7.63 -26.63 -17.63
C LEU A 28 8.51 -27.81 -17.20
N SER A 29 9.77 -27.56 -16.89
CA SER A 29 10.74 -28.60 -16.57
C SER A 29 11.52 -28.28 -15.31
N ALA A 30 11.45 -29.16 -14.32
CA ALA A 30 12.26 -29.03 -13.10
C ALA A 30 13.78 -29.06 -13.36
N LYS A 31 14.22 -29.57 -14.53
CA LYS A 31 15.64 -29.60 -14.92
C LYS A 31 16.11 -28.29 -15.58
N ASP A 32 15.18 -27.56 -16.16
CA ASP A 32 15.40 -26.27 -16.82
C ASP A 32 14.22 -25.35 -16.45
N PRO A 33 14.23 -24.78 -15.23
CA PRO A 33 13.09 -24.06 -14.72
C PRO A 33 12.92 -22.70 -15.41
N THR A 34 11.67 -22.33 -15.65
CA THR A 34 11.29 -20.99 -16.08
C THR A 34 11.48 -20.03 -14.92
N MET A 35 12.27 -18.96 -15.14
CA MET A 35 12.45 -17.88 -14.17
C MET A 35 11.37 -16.83 -14.38
N LEU A 36 10.62 -16.49 -13.33
CA LEU A 36 9.69 -15.36 -13.31
C LEU A 36 10.18 -14.32 -12.33
N SER A 37 10.20 -13.07 -12.76
CA SER A 37 10.57 -11.93 -11.93
C SER A 37 9.36 -11.43 -11.14
N ILE A 38 9.56 -11.14 -9.86
CA ILE A 38 8.53 -10.56 -9.00
C ILE A 38 9.04 -9.35 -8.23
N TRP A 39 8.31 -8.23 -8.29
CA TRP A 39 8.57 -7.03 -7.50
C TRP A 39 7.55 -6.90 -6.38
N HIS A 40 8.03 -6.69 -5.15
CA HIS A 40 7.15 -6.42 -4.01
C HIS A 40 7.80 -5.51 -2.95
N VAL A 41 6.98 -4.99 -2.03
CA VAL A 41 7.39 -4.03 -0.99
C VAL A 41 7.60 -4.68 0.39
N TYR A 42 7.47 -5.98 0.51
CA TYR A 42 7.46 -6.67 1.80
C TYR A 42 8.84 -7.16 2.25
N GLY A 43 9.92 -6.73 1.58
CA GLY A 43 11.26 -7.27 1.79
C GLY A 43 12.06 -6.66 2.92
N GLU A 44 11.71 -5.48 3.40
CA GLU A 44 12.48 -4.76 4.44
C GLU A 44 12.34 -5.37 5.84
N GLN A 45 11.35 -6.24 6.05
CA GLN A 45 11.14 -6.91 7.31
C GLN A 45 12.06 -8.12 7.42
N ALA A 46 12.83 -8.21 8.50
CA ALA A 46 13.75 -9.32 8.75
C ALA A 46 13.08 -10.70 8.73
N ASP A 47 11.78 -10.77 9.02
CA ASP A 47 10.94 -11.97 8.97
C ASP A 47 9.67 -11.72 8.14
N SER A 48 9.85 -11.31 6.88
CA SER A 48 8.74 -11.05 5.96
C SER A 48 7.97 -12.34 5.64
N PRO A 49 6.67 -12.41 5.96
CA PRO A 49 5.84 -13.54 5.55
C PRO A 49 5.86 -13.79 4.05
N MET A 50 5.88 -12.72 3.23
CA MET A 50 5.97 -12.82 1.78
C MET A 50 7.27 -13.47 1.34
N ASN A 51 8.41 -13.03 1.86
CA ASN A 51 9.71 -13.63 1.53
C ASN A 51 9.74 -15.12 1.91
N ARG A 52 9.17 -15.50 3.04
CA ARG A 52 9.07 -16.93 3.43
C ARG A 52 8.22 -17.73 2.45
N LEU A 53 7.05 -17.23 2.06
CA LEU A 53 6.17 -17.89 1.09
C LEU A 53 6.84 -18.03 -0.28
N LEU A 54 7.55 -17.01 -0.76
CA LEU A 54 8.27 -17.05 -2.03
C LEU A 54 9.44 -18.05 -1.99
N THR A 55 10.16 -18.10 -0.86
CA THR A 55 11.23 -19.09 -0.64
C THR A 55 10.64 -20.49 -0.59
N GLU A 56 9.57 -20.70 0.17
CA GLU A 56 8.88 -22.00 0.25
C GLU A 56 8.37 -22.44 -1.11
N PHE A 57 7.77 -21.54 -1.90
CA PHE A 57 7.35 -21.83 -3.26
C PHE A 57 8.53 -22.31 -4.11
N ASN A 58 9.65 -21.58 -4.11
CA ASN A 58 10.84 -21.93 -4.87
C ASN A 58 11.43 -23.27 -4.44
N ASP A 59 11.36 -23.61 -3.15
CA ASP A 59 11.93 -24.84 -2.60
C ASP A 59 11.01 -26.06 -2.77
N THR A 60 9.73 -25.86 -3.00
CA THR A 60 8.71 -26.92 -3.08
C THR A 60 8.02 -26.94 -4.44
N VAL A 61 6.83 -26.39 -4.53
CA VAL A 61 5.95 -26.42 -5.71
C VAL A 61 6.63 -25.85 -6.95
N GLY A 62 7.32 -24.73 -6.80
CA GLY A 62 8.03 -24.08 -7.91
C GLY A 62 9.08 -25.01 -8.51
N ARG A 63 9.94 -25.57 -7.67
CA ARG A 63 10.97 -26.54 -8.09
C ARG A 63 10.37 -27.76 -8.75
N GLU A 64 9.31 -28.32 -8.16
CA GLU A 64 8.61 -29.49 -8.72
C GLU A 64 8.02 -29.19 -10.10
N LYS A 65 7.39 -28.02 -10.25
CA LYS A 65 6.73 -27.58 -11.49
C LYS A 65 7.70 -27.01 -12.53
N GLY A 66 8.95 -26.74 -12.16
CA GLY A 66 9.93 -26.08 -13.02
C GLY A 66 9.69 -24.58 -13.19
N ILE A 67 9.30 -23.90 -12.11
CA ILE A 67 9.11 -22.46 -12.04
C ILE A 67 9.91 -21.94 -10.85
N LEU A 68 10.70 -20.89 -11.03
CA LEU A 68 11.42 -20.22 -9.97
C LEU A 68 11.13 -18.71 -10.00
N LEU A 69 10.90 -18.14 -8.83
CA LEU A 69 10.65 -16.72 -8.66
C LEU A 69 11.95 -15.99 -8.31
N ASN A 70 12.31 -15.01 -9.13
CA ASN A 70 13.39 -14.07 -8.86
C ASN A 70 12.82 -12.81 -8.24
N VAL A 71 13.12 -12.58 -6.95
CA VAL A 71 12.48 -11.56 -6.14
C VAL A 71 13.30 -10.26 -6.13
N THR A 72 12.66 -9.15 -6.46
CA THR A 72 13.20 -7.79 -6.28
C THR A 72 12.37 -7.07 -5.22
N ASN A 73 13.02 -6.73 -4.10
CA ASN A 73 12.40 -5.93 -3.04
C ASN A 73 12.46 -4.46 -3.40
N MET A 74 11.30 -3.81 -3.40
CA MET A 74 11.17 -2.37 -3.66
C MET A 74 10.91 -1.63 -2.34
N THR A 75 11.39 -0.40 -2.24
CA THR A 75 11.32 0.39 -1.00
C THR A 75 9.89 0.65 -0.54
N ASN A 76 8.99 0.96 -1.48
CA ASN A 76 7.56 1.22 -1.20
C ASN A 76 6.72 1.11 -2.48
N SER A 77 5.39 1.20 -2.32
CA SER A 77 4.46 1.09 -3.45
C SER A 77 4.64 2.19 -4.50
N ALA A 78 4.98 3.42 -4.08
CA ALA A 78 5.23 4.52 -5.02
C ALA A 78 6.48 4.24 -5.89
N ALA A 79 7.51 3.62 -5.31
CA ALA A 79 8.69 3.20 -6.05
C ALA A 79 8.36 2.15 -7.12
N ILE A 80 7.49 1.19 -6.81
CA ILE A 80 6.99 0.22 -7.82
C ILE A 80 6.26 0.95 -8.94
N GLY A 81 5.27 1.80 -8.61
CA GLY A 81 4.51 2.55 -9.61
C GLY A 81 5.41 3.37 -10.53
N GLY A 82 6.39 4.08 -9.96
CA GLY A 82 7.38 4.86 -10.71
C GLY A 82 8.22 4.00 -11.66
N GLN A 83 8.76 2.88 -11.16
CA GLN A 83 9.58 1.97 -11.97
C GLN A 83 8.78 1.27 -13.08
N LEU A 84 7.51 0.91 -12.84
CA LEU A 84 6.64 0.36 -13.87
C LEU A 84 6.42 1.36 -15.02
N GLN A 85 6.22 2.64 -14.70
CA GLN A 85 6.08 3.69 -15.71
C GLN A 85 7.37 3.93 -16.48
N ASP A 86 8.50 3.92 -15.80
CA ASP A 86 9.82 4.10 -16.41
C ASP A 86 10.16 2.92 -17.33
N ALA A 87 9.87 1.70 -16.92
CA ALA A 87 10.05 0.49 -17.72
C ALA A 87 9.12 0.50 -18.94
N LYS A 88 7.84 0.83 -18.77
CA LYS A 88 6.87 0.97 -19.88
C LYS A 88 7.32 2.02 -20.91
N ALA A 89 7.88 3.13 -20.43
CA ALA A 89 8.37 4.21 -21.29
C ALA A 89 9.73 3.90 -21.93
N GLY A 90 10.38 2.80 -21.60
CA GLY A 90 11.71 2.44 -22.10
C GLY A 90 12.80 3.46 -21.71
N LYS A 91 12.68 4.07 -20.53
CA LYS A 91 13.65 5.08 -20.09
C LYS A 91 15.05 4.47 -19.91
N PRO A 92 16.12 5.20 -20.28
CA PRO A 92 17.48 4.72 -20.06
C PRO A 92 17.74 4.42 -18.58
N GLY A 93 18.18 3.20 -18.27
CA GLY A 93 18.45 2.74 -16.91
C GLY A 93 17.24 2.22 -16.15
N ALA A 94 16.05 2.21 -16.74
CA ALA A 94 14.89 1.52 -16.18
C ALA A 94 15.13 0.01 -16.15
N LEU A 95 14.54 -0.66 -15.15
CA LEU A 95 14.49 -2.11 -15.08
C LEU A 95 13.54 -2.64 -16.16
N ASP A 96 13.72 -3.89 -16.57
CA ASP A 96 12.73 -4.59 -17.39
C ASP A 96 11.42 -4.76 -16.59
N LEU A 97 10.27 -4.74 -17.30
CA LEU A 97 8.99 -5.04 -16.66
C LEU A 97 9.02 -6.42 -16.02
N PRO A 98 8.59 -6.54 -14.77
CA PRO A 98 8.53 -7.84 -14.10
C PRO A 98 7.33 -8.66 -14.60
N ASP A 99 7.41 -9.99 -14.43
CA ASP A 99 6.29 -10.89 -14.72
C ASP A 99 5.16 -10.74 -13.69
N LEU A 100 5.52 -10.46 -12.43
CA LEU A 100 4.61 -10.25 -11.31
C LEU A 100 5.02 -9.02 -10.51
N PHE A 101 4.05 -8.28 -9.98
CA PHE A 101 4.34 -7.16 -9.09
C PHE A 101 3.20 -6.89 -8.11
N SER A 102 3.54 -6.43 -6.91
CA SER A 102 2.57 -5.90 -5.98
C SER A 102 2.30 -4.43 -6.30
N ALA A 103 1.04 -4.04 -6.46
CA ALA A 103 0.68 -2.67 -6.79
C ALA A 103 -0.72 -2.31 -6.29
N HIS A 104 -1.02 -1.03 -6.27
CA HIS A 104 -2.38 -0.55 -6.13
C HIS A 104 -3.12 -0.65 -7.47
N PRO A 105 -4.46 -0.77 -7.48
CA PRO A 105 -5.25 -0.79 -8.71
C PRO A 105 -4.97 0.41 -9.65
N ALA A 106 -4.65 1.58 -9.07
CA ALA A 106 -4.29 2.77 -9.86
C ALA A 106 -3.01 2.58 -10.68
N ASP A 107 -1.99 1.88 -10.13
CA ASP A 107 -0.74 1.59 -10.86
C ASP A 107 -0.98 0.60 -11.99
N ALA A 108 -1.84 -0.41 -11.75
CA ALA A 108 -2.26 -1.36 -12.78
C ALA A 108 -3.01 -0.66 -13.91
N SER A 109 -3.94 0.24 -13.60
CA SER A 109 -4.65 1.06 -14.58
C SER A 109 -3.69 1.94 -15.38
N ALA A 110 -2.71 2.58 -14.73
CA ALA A 110 -1.71 3.42 -15.39
C ALA A 110 -0.75 2.64 -16.29
N LEU A 111 -0.47 1.37 -15.98
CA LEU A 111 0.31 0.47 -16.85
C LEU A 111 -0.47 0.10 -18.12
N GLY A 112 -1.79 0.10 -18.06
CA GLY A 112 -2.71 -0.29 -19.13
C GLY A 112 -3.14 -1.75 -18.98
N ILE A 113 -4.45 -1.95 -18.90
CA ILE A 113 -5.05 -3.28 -18.66
C ILE A 113 -4.79 -4.27 -19.78
N GLU A 114 -4.48 -3.79 -20.98
CA GLU A 114 -4.08 -4.61 -22.14
C GLU A 114 -2.72 -5.29 -21.95
N ASN A 115 -1.90 -4.79 -21.02
CA ASN A 115 -0.59 -5.35 -20.67
C ASN A 115 -0.66 -6.32 -19.48
N LEU A 116 -1.86 -6.55 -18.93
CA LEU A 116 -2.07 -7.34 -17.72
C LEU A 116 -2.90 -8.59 -18.03
N VAL A 117 -2.60 -9.65 -17.29
CA VAL A 117 -3.38 -10.90 -17.37
C VAL A 117 -4.75 -10.67 -16.75
N ASP A 118 -5.81 -11.15 -17.42
CA ASP A 118 -7.13 -11.26 -16.80
C ASP A 118 -7.19 -12.56 -15.98
N TRP A 119 -7.25 -12.41 -14.66
CA TRP A 119 -7.29 -13.56 -13.75
C TRP A 119 -8.56 -14.40 -13.90
N ASN A 120 -9.66 -13.85 -14.46
CA ASN A 120 -10.87 -14.60 -14.76
C ASN A 120 -10.64 -15.73 -15.78
N ASP A 121 -9.59 -15.64 -16.60
CA ASP A 121 -9.21 -16.70 -17.54
C ASP A 121 -8.59 -17.92 -16.82
N TRP A 122 -8.16 -17.76 -15.56
CA TRP A 122 -7.37 -18.74 -14.82
C TRP A 122 -8.01 -19.21 -13.51
N PHE A 123 -8.82 -18.36 -12.88
CA PHE A 123 -9.50 -18.65 -11.62
C PHE A 123 -11.01 -18.65 -11.83
N THR A 124 -11.67 -19.66 -11.26
CA THR A 124 -13.13 -19.76 -11.28
C THR A 124 -13.76 -18.81 -10.27
N ALA A 125 -15.06 -18.57 -10.40
CA ALA A 125 -15.82 -17.83 -9.40
C ALA A 125 -15.76 -18.49 -8.00
N GLU A 126 -15.64 -19.83 -7.94
CA GLU A 126 -15.48 -20.57 -6.69
C GLU A 126 -14.12 -20.30 -6.04
N ASP A 127 -13.04 -20.28 -6.84
CA ASP A 127 -11.71 -19.89 -6.34
C ASP A 127 -11.73 -18.49 -5.76
N MET A 128 -12.35 -17.53 -6.45
CA MET A 128 -12.43 -16.13 -6.02
C MET A 128 -13.34 -15.93 -4.82
N ALA A 129 -14.33 -16.80 -4.60
CA ALA A 129 -15.24 -16.75 -3.44
C ALA A 129 -14.53 -17.01 -2.10
N ALA A 130 -13.33 -17.59 -2.12
CA ALA A 130 -12.49 -17.77 -0.93
C ALA A 130 -11.91 -16.45 -0.38
N TYR A 131 -11.94 -15.39 -1.19
CA TYR A 131 -11.41 -14.07 -0.84
C TYR A 131 -12.51 -13.11 -0.36
N VAL A 132 -12.11 -12.05 0.35
CA VAL A 132 -13.04 -11.00 0.79
C VAL A 132 -13.63 -10.30 -0.45
N PRO A 133 -14.96 -10.30 -0.65
CA PRO A 133 -15.56 -9.80 -1.90
C PRO A 133 -15.17 -8.36 -2.27
N GLY A 134 -15.11 -7.45 -1.28
CA GLY A 134 -14.67 -6.08 -1.51
C GLY A 134 -13.21 -5.96 -1.98
N PHE A 135 -12.34 -6.90 -1.60
CA PHE A 135 -10.95 -6.91 -2.05
C PHE A 135 -10.83 -7.41 -3.49
N VAL A 136 -11.65 -8.40 -3.86
CA VAL A 136 -11.74 -8.89 -5.24
C VAL A 136 -12.27 -7.77 -6.15
N GLN A 137 -13.36 -7.11 -5.73
CA GLN A 137 -13.99 -6.03 -6.50
C GLN A 137 -13.04 -4.88 -6.83
N ASP A 138 -12.14 -4.50 -5.91
CA ASP A 138 -11.15 -3.45 -6.15
C ASP A 138 -10.12 -3.81 -7.24
N GLY A 139 -9.97 -5.09 -7.54
CA GLY A 139 -9.08 -5.58 -8.59
C GLY A 139 -9.71 -5.64 -9.98
N ILE A 140 -11.00 -5.29 -10.10
CA ILE A 140 -11.72 -5.27 -11.38
C ILE A 140 -11.58 -3.88 -12.01
N ILE A 141 -10.91 -3.81 -13.17
CA ILE A 141 -10.73 -2.59 -13.95
C ILE A 141 -11.29 -2.86 -15.35
N ASP A 142 -12.20 -2.02 -15.82
CA ASP A 142 -12.88 -2.15 -17.11
C ASP A 142 -13.43 -3.56 -17.38
N GLY A 143 -13.99 -4.20 -16.32
CA GLY A 143 -14.62 -5.52 -16.39
C GLY A 143 -13.66 -6.71 -16.34
N LYS A 144 -12.36 -6.49 -16.23
CA LYS A 144 -11.33 -7.53 -16.09
C LYS A 144 -10.77 -7.58 -14.68
N GLN A 145 -10.57 -8.77 -14.15
CA GLN A 145 -9.86 -8.98 -12.88
C GLN A 145 -8.35 -8.92 -13.13
N VAL A 146 -7.76 -7.72 -13.08
CA VAL A 146 -6.33 -7.52 -13.39
C VAL A 146 -5.46 -7.41 -12.14
N VAL A 147 -6.05 -7.19 -10.96
CA VAL A 147 -5.33 -7.20 -9.68
C VAL A 147 -5.89 -8.31 -8.81
N PHE A 148 -5.00 -9.22 -8.40
CA PHE A 148 -5.34 -10.30 -7.47
C PHE A 148 -5.16 -9.83 -6.02
N PRO A 149 -6.14 -10.02 -5.11
CA PRO A 149 -6.06 -9.53 -3.74
C PRO A 149 -5.13 -10.41 -2.89
N VAL A 150 -3.91 -9.93 -2.64
CA VAL A 150 -2.94 -10.62 -1.75
C VAL A 150 -3.10 -10.13 -0.32
N SER A 151 -3.09 -8.82 -0.11
CA SER A 151 -3.25 -8.18 1.19
C SER A 151 -3.79 -6.77 1.05
N LYS A 152 -4.49 -6.29 2.08
CA LYS A 152 -4.91 -4.90 2.19
C LYS A 152 -4.64 -4.38 3.60
N SER A 153 -4.27 -3.11 3.68
CA SER A 153 -4.15 -2.38 4.94
C SER A 153 -5.33 -1.41 5.11
N THR A 154 -5.56 -1.03 6.36
CA THR A 154 -6.52 0.03 6.72
C THR A 154 -5.81 1.12 7.50
N GLN A 155 -6.48 2.25 7.72
CA GLN A 155 -5.97 3.31 8.58
C GLN A 155 -6.28 2.98 10.04
N LEU A 156 -5.28 3.11 10.90
CA LEU A 156 -5.39 2.88 12.35
C LEU A 156 -4.80 4.06 13.12
N ILE A 157 -5.36 4.32 14.29
CA ILE A 157 -4.74 5.19 15.29
C ILE A 157 -3.88 4.30 16.21
N PHE A 158 -2.61 4.61 16.29
CA PHE A 158 -1.64 4.00 17.20
C PHE A 158 -1.39 4.97 18.36
N LEU A 159 -1.66 4.56 19.58
CA LEU A 159 -1.56 5.39 20.77
C LEU A 159 -0.42 4.94 21.68
N ASN A 160 0.37 5.87 22.19
CA ASN A 160 1.18 5.65 23.36
C ASN A 160 0.24 5.48 24.58
N GLY A 161 0.02 4.23 25.00
CA GLY A 161 -0.95 3.91 26.04
C GLY A 161 -0.56 4.44 27.43
N SER A 162 0.73 4.58 27.72
CA SER A 162 1.20 5.14 29.01
C SER A 162 0.91 6.62 29.08
N GLN A 163 1.22 7.36 28.02
CA GLN A 163 0.93 8.80 27.94
C GLN A 163 -0.57 9.09 27.90
N TYR A 164 -1.33 8.27 27.14
CA TYR A 164 -2.78 8.35 27.13
C TYR A 164 -3.39 8.13 28.51
N ALA A 165 -2.88 7.18 29.29
CA ALA A 165 -3.40 6.91 30.63
C ALA A 165 -3.24 8.13 31.57
N ARG A 166 -2.11 8.86 31.47
CA ARG A 166 -1.92 10.13 32.22
C ARG A 166 -2.91 11.20 31.77
N PHE A 167 -2.99 11.44 30.46
CA PHE A 167 -3.94 12.40 29.89
C PHE A 167 -5.39 12.09 30.32
N ALA A 168 -5.80 10.83 30.21
CA ALA A 168 -7.14 10.40 30.60
C ALA A 168 -7.42 10.55 32.10
N ALA A 169 -6.41 10.28 32.95
CA ALA A 169 -6.54 10.44 34.40
C ALA A 169 -6.75 11.91 34.80
N ASP A 170 -6.06 12.83 34.12
CA ASP A 170 -6.13 14.27 34.43
C ASP A 170 -7.37 14.96 33.83
N THR A 171 -7.86 14.49 32.69
CA THR A 171 -8.90 15.19 31.90
C THR A 171 -10.22 14.43 31.83
N GLY A 172 -10.26 13.14 32.16
CA GLY A 172 -11.42 12.30 31.94
C GLY A 172 -11.61 11.84 30.51
N ALA A 173 -10.64 12.06 29.60
CA ALA A 173 -10.72 11.68 28.20
C ALA A 173 -10.99 10.17 28.03
N GLN A 174 -11.88 9.82 27.10
CA GLN A 174 -12.27 8.45 26.84
C GLN A 174 -11.89 8.03 25.42
N LEU A 175 -11.40 6.80 25.25
CA LEU A 175 -11.07 6.26 23.92
C LEU A 175 -12.27 6.23 22.97
N SER A 176 -13.48 6.07 23.48
CA SER A 176 -14.70 6.10 22.69
C SER A 176 -14.95 7.43 21.97
N THR A 177 -14.36 8.53 22.44
CA THR A 177 -14.40 9.83 21.75
C THR A 177 -13.76 9.75 20.37
N LEU A 178 -12.76 8.88 20.18
CA LEU A 178 -12.11 8.67 18.88
C LEU A 178 -12.95 7.85 17.89
N ALA A 179 -14.19 7.48 18.23
CA ALA A 179 -15.09 6.76 17.34
C ALA A 179 -15.64 7.62 16.18
N THR A 180 -15.47 8.93 16.24
CA THR A 180 -15.89 9.89 15.20
C THR A 180 -14.78 10.88 14.88
N TRP A 181 -14.84 11.51 13.72
CA TRP A 181 -13.90 12.57 13.33
C TRP A 181 -14.04 13.80 14.23
N ASP A 182 -15.28 14.20 14.59
CA ASP A 182 -15.50 15.30 15.53
C ASP A 182 -14.82 15.03 16.87
N GLY A 183 -14.99 13.82 17.39
CA GLY A 183 -14.32 13.40 18.62
C GLY A 183 -12.80 13.31 18.50
N PHE A 184 -12.27 12.95 17.33
CA PHE A 184 -10.84 12.99 17.07
C PHE A 184 -10.31 14.42 17.18
N PHE A 185 -10.96 15.41 16.55
CA PHE A 185 -10.53 16.81 16.62
C PHE A 185 -10.74 17.41 18.01
N GLU A 186 -11.83 17.06 18.69
CA GLU A 186 -12.05 17.45 20.10
C GLU A 186 -10.92 16.94 20.99
N MET A 187 -10.59 15.65 20.90
CA MET A 187 -9.50 15.07 21.68
C MET A 187 -8.15 15.70 21.34
N ALA A 188 -7.90 16.00 20.08
CA ALA A 188 -6.67 16.64 19.63
C ALA A 188 -6.48 18.02 20.27
N GLY A 189 -7.53 18.85 20.30
CA GLY A 189 -7.50 20.13 20.95
C GLY A 189 -7.35 20.03 22.48
N ALA A 190 -8.05 19.09 23.12
CA ALA A 190 -7.95 18.83 24.56
C ALA A 190 -6.54 18.37 24.95
N TYR A 191 -5.93 17.46 24.17
CA TYR A 191 -4.56 17.00 24.42
C TYR A 191 -3.55 18.13 24.29
N ARG A 192 -3.64 18.96 23.24
CA ARG A 192 -2.74 20.09 23.05
C ARG A 192 -2.79 21.07 24.24
N GLN A 193 -3.97 21.33 24.79
CA GLN A 193 -4.12 22.16 25.98
C GLN A 193 -3.45 21.51 27.21
N TRP A 194 -3.73 20.25 27.46
CA TRP A 194 -3.17 19.50 28.59
C TRP A 194 -1.65 19.38 28.49
N SER A 195 -1.13 19.08 27.29
CA SER A 195 0.30 18.87 27.06
C SER A 195 1.11 20.16 26.93
N GLN A 196 0.48 21.32 27.06
CA GLN A 196 1.09 22.63 26.90
C GLN A 196 1.66 22.90 25.49
N GLY A 197 0.96 22.41 24.49
CA GLY A 197 1.23 22.73 23.08
C GLY A 197 1.73 21.58 22.22
N LYS A 198 1.92 20.36 22.75
CA LYS A 198 2.26 19.23 21.90
C LYS A 198 1.06 18.78 21.05
N PRO A 199 1.26 18.46 19.77
CA PRO A 199 0.20 17.92 18.94
C PRO A 199 -0.24 16.52 19.43
N PHE A 200 -1.52 16.25 19.27
CA PHE A 200 -2.10 14.96 19.63
C PHE A 200 -1.61 13.83 18.73
N CYS A 201 -1.69 14.07 17.43
CA CYS A 201 -1.51 13.00 16.43
C CYS A 201 -0.66 13.45 15.25
N ALA A 202 0.31 12.64 14.86
CA ALA A 202 0.98 12.75 13.57
C ALA A 202 0.21 11.96 12.51
N LEU A 203 0.06 12.54 11.32
CA LEU A 203 -0.71 11.95 10.23
C LEU A 203 0.19 11.47 9.10
N ASP A 204 0.06 10.17 8.76
CA ASP A 204 0.49 9.68 7.46
C ASP A 204 -0.63 9.93 6.45
N TYR A 205 -0.30 10.17 5.19
CA TYR A 205 -1.29 10.29 4.09
C TYR A 205 -2.48 11.23 4.38
N PRO A 206 -2.25 12.49 4.79
CA PRO A 206 -3.31 13.38 5.28
C PRO A 206 -4.44 13.57 4.27
N LEU A 207 -4.15 13.62 2.98
CA LEU A 207 -5.17 13.76 1.94
C LEU A 207 -6.13 12.55 1.91
N ARG A 208 -5.59 11.34 2.12
CA ARG A 208 -6.43 10.13 2.23
C ARG A 208 -7.37 10.18 3.44
N LEU A 209 -6.93 10.79 4.53
CA LEU A 209 -7.78 10.96 5.72
C LEU A 209 -8.90 11.97 5.50
N VAL A 210 -8.62 13.06 4.78
CA VAL A 210 -9.64 14.01 4.33
C VAL A 210 -10.68 13.33 3.44
N GLU A 211 -10.26 12.49 2.50
CA GLU A 211 -11.17 11.69 1.67
C GLU A 211 -12.06 10.79 2.51
N LEU A 212 -11.47 10.05 3.45
CA LEU A 212 -12.21 9.12 4.31
C LEU A 212 -13.24 9.86 5.17
N ASN A 213 -12.88 11.00 5.75
CA ASN A 213 -13.80 11.84 6.49
C ASN A 213 -14.95 12.34 5.59
N ALA A 214 -14.65 12.83 4.40
CA ALA A 214 -15.67 13.32 3.47
C ALA A 214 -16.63 12.21 3.00
N LEU A 215 -16.08 11.04 2.66
CA LEU A 215 -16.88 9.87 2.25
C LEU A 215 -17.81 9.40 3.37
N GLU A 216 -17.33 9.39 4.60
CA GLU A 216 -18.14 9.00 5.76
C GLU A 216 -19.27 9.99 6.02
N GLN A 217 -19.03 11.27 5.77
CA GLN A 217 -20.06 12.32 5.85
C GLN A 217 -20.98 12.32 4.62
N GLY A 218 -20.87 11.35 3.72
CA GLY A 218 -21.76 11.19 2.59
C GLY A 218 -21.48 12.11 1.40
N SER A 219 -20.22 12.50 1.20
CA SER A 219 -19.81 13.38 0.08
C SER A 219 -20.19 12.84 -1.32
N GLY A 220 -20.39 11.53 -1.45
CA GLY A 220 -20.50 10.89 -2.75
C GLY A 220 -19.16 10.90 -3.51
N GLU A 221 -19.21 11.16 -4.82
CA GLU A 221 -18.02 11.19 -5.67
C GLU A 221 -17.13 12.39 -5.34
N LEU A 222 -15.84 12.13 -5.12
CA LEU A 222 -14.85 13.14 -4.72
C LEU A 222 -14.07 13.71 -5.91
N TYR A 223 -14.22 13.12 -7.10
CA TYR A 223 -13.42 13.45 -8.26
C TYR A 223 -14.26 13.93 -9.44
N LYS A 224 -13.71 14.86 -10.23
CA LYS A 224 -14.13 15.22 -11.58
C LYS A 224 -13.02 14.85 -12.56
N GLY A 225 -13.16 13.71 -13.23
CA GLY A 225 -12.08 13.13 -14.01
C GLY A 225 -10.91 12.73 -13.10
N SER A 226 -9.70 13.23 -13.36
CA SER A 226 -8.49 12.94 -12.57
C SER A 226 -8.23 13.92 -11.43
N TRP A 227 -9.12 14.87 -11.16
CA TRP A 227 -8.91 15.92 -10.16
C TRP A 227 -9.99 15.89 -9.10
N TYR A 228 -9.65 16.33 -7.88
CA TYR A 228 -10.64 16.51 -6.83
C TYR A 228 -11.71 17.52 -7.23
N ASP A 229 -12.96 17.18 -6.93
CA ASP A 229 -14.05 18.15 -7.08
C ASP A 229 -14.04 19.16 -5.94
N LEU A 230 -13.34 20.26 -6.14
CA LEU A 230 -13.28 21.34 -5.17
C LEU A 230 -14.62 22.11 -5.01
N THR A 231 -15.66 21.76 -5.78
CA THR A 231 -17.02 22.28 -5.58
C THR A 231 -17.86 21.39 -4.66
N ASN A 232 -17.37 20.18 -4.30
CA ASN A 232 -18.00 19.31 -3.33
C ASN A 232 -17.89 19.94 -1.93
N GLU A 233 -19.02 20.36 -1.36
CA GLU A 233 -19.07 21.08 -0.09
C GLU A 233 -18.60 20.21 1.08
N THR A 234 -18.97 18.93 1.10
CA THR A 234 -18.56 17.99 2.15
C THR A 234 -17.06 17.74 2.13
N PHE A 235 -16.47 17.56 0.94
CA PHE A 235 -15.02 17.44 0.81
C PHE A 235 -14.30 18.70 1.29
N ARG A 236 -14.79 19.88 0.93
CA ARG A 236 -14.24 21.15 1.39
C ARG A 236 -14.35 21.33 2.91
N ALA A 237 -15.48 20.94 3.51
CA ALA A 237 -15.69 20.99 4.95
C ALA A 237 -14.68 20.09 5.66
N SER A 238 -14.54 18.84 5.23
CA SER A 238 -13.55 17.91 5.74
C SER A 238 -12.12 18.46 5.63
N TRP A 239 -11.76 18.98 4.45
CA TRP A 239 -10.45 19.63 4.26
C TRP A 239 -10.21 20.76 5.29
N MET A 240 -11.22 21.60 5.51
CA MET A 240 -11.10 22.74 6.42
C MET A 240 -10.97 22.33 7.89
N GLU A 241 -11.55 21.20 8.30
CA GLU A 241 -11.37 20.65 9.65
C GLU A 241 -9.92 20.23 9.88
N PHE A 242 -9.35 19.44 8.97
CA PHE A 242 -7.93 19.06 9.04
C PHE A 242 -7.00 20.28 8.98
N ALA A 243 -7.28 21.23 8.09
CA ALA A 243 -6.48 22.44 7.96
C ALA A 243 -6.50 23.29 9.25
N ARG A 244 -7.66 23.43 9.91
CA ARG A 244 -7.74 24.12 11.19
C ARG A 244 -6.94 23.44 12.28
N ALA A 245 -7.13 22.12 12.44
CA ALA A 245 -6.39 21.35 13.43
C ALA A 245 -4.87 21.43 13.22
N LEU A 246 -4.42 21.42 11.96
CA LEU A 246 -3.02 21.59 11.60
C LEU A 246 -2.49 22.98 11.95
N VAL A 247 -3.22 24.04 11.57
CA VAL A 247 -2.82 25.44 11.85
C VAL A 247 -2.83 25.74 13.34
N GLN A 248 -3.75 25.14 14.09
CA GLN A 248 -3.82 25.24 15.54
C GLN A 248 -2.69 24.47 16.24
N GLY A 249 -2.05 23.53 15.55
CA GLY A 249 -1.02 22.65 16.12
C GLY A 249 -1.62 21.48 16.91
N ASP A 250 -2.89 21.16 16.70
CA ASP A 250 -3.55 20.02 17.34
C ASP A 250 -3.10 18.69 16.72
N ILE A 251 -2.75 18.72 15.45
CA ILE A 251 -2.20 17.60 14.67
C ILE A 251 -0.92 18.02 13.96
N LEU A 252 -0.13 17.02 13.53
CA LEU A 252 1.15 17.21 12.87
C LEU A 252 1.20 16.46 11.53
N ILE A 253 1.78 17.09 10.52
CA ILE A 253 2.19 16.47 9.27
C ILE A 253 3.68 16.74 9.10
N SER A 254 4.47 15.71 8.80
CA SER A 254 5.90 15.83 8.58
C SER A 254 6.37 14.95 7.43
N ASP A 255 7.65 15.08 7.05
CA ASP A 255 8.28 14.20 6.07
C ASP A 255 8.62 12.80 6.63
N LEU A 256 8.46 12.62 7.95
CA LEU A 256 8.66 11.35 8.63
C LEU A 256 7.33 10.63 8.84
N TYR A 257 7.36 9.31 8.91
CA TYR A 257 6.18 8.53 9.28
C TYR A 257 5.77 8.77 10.74
N SER A 258 4.48 8.73 11.00
CA SER A 258 3.86 9.02 12.30
C SER A 258 4.40 8.18 13.47
N ASN A 259 4.86 6.94 13.21
CA ASN A 259 5.51 6.13 14.22
C ASN A 259 6.75 6.82 14.82
N THR A 260 7.51 7.58 14.03
CA THR A 260 8.70 8.30 14.53
C THR A 260 8.31 9.33 15.59
N GLN A 261 7.28 10.14 15.35
CA GLN A 261 6.82 11.15 16.30
C GLN A 261 6.25 10.53 17.59
N VAL A 262 5.54 9.41 17.48
CA VAL A 262 5.05 8.68 18.66
C VAL A 262 6.21 8.09 19.45
N MET A 263 7.20 7.49 18.76
CA MET A 263 8.34 6.83 19.40
C MET A 263 9.35 7.80 20.01
N THR A 264 9.30 9.09 19.67
CA THR A 264 10.08 10.17 20.29
C THR A 264 9.27 10.98 21.31
N GLY A 265 7.99 10.67 21.50
CA GLY A 265 7.11 11.41 22.40
C GLY A 265 6.77 12.82 21.94
N GLU A 266 6.97 13.11 20.64
CA GLU A 266 6.54 14.35 20.04
C GLU A 266 5.02 14.45 19.95
N THR A 267 4.38 13.34 19.58
CA THR A 267 2.91 13.19 19.58
C THR A 267 2.49 12.03 20.48
N LEU A 268 1.24 12.08 20.97
CA LEU A 268 0.64 10.96 21.71
C LEU A 268 0.24 9.83 20.76
N ALA A 269 -0.20 10.18 19.55
CA ALA A 269 -0.75 9.25 18.58
C ALA A 269 -0.09 9.39 17.22
N GLY A 270 -0.18 8.32 16.43
CA GLY A 270 0.07 8.31 15.00
C GLY A 270 -1.13 7.73 14.28
N LEU A 271 -1.54 8.33 13.16
CA LEU A 271 -2.61 7.83 12.31
C LEU A 271 -2.03 7.46 10.96
N GLY A 272 -2.05 6.17 10.65
CA GLY A 272 -1.43 5.64 9.45
C GLY A 272 -1.88 4.23 9.10
N SER A 273 -1.19 3.61 8.16
CA SER A 273 -1.49 2.26 7.71
C SER A 273 -1.34 1.23 8.84
N SER A 274 -2.23 0.24 8.88
CA SER A 274 -2.11 -0.93 9.78
C SER A 274 -0.77 -1.67 9.63
N ALA A 275 -0.12 -1.57 8.48
CA ALA A 275 1.23 -2.12 8.27
C ALA A 275 2.30 -1.43 9.13
N ALA A 276 2.04 -0.21 9.62
CA ALA A 276 2.96 0.54 10.48
C ALA A 276 3.18 -0.11 11.85
N ILE A 277 2.33 -1.07 12.28
CA ILE A 277 2.46 -1.75 13.58
C ILE A 277 3.85 -2.35 13.80
N LEU A 278 4.52 -2.77 12.74
CA LEU A 278 5.85 -3.39 12.78
C LEU A 278 6.97 -2.40 13.13
N TYR A 279 6.70 -1.11 13.04
CA TYR A 279 7.66 -0.03 13.28
C TYR A 279 7.42 0.69 14.62
N TYR A 280 6.47 0.20 15.42
CA TYR A 280 6.25 0.66 16.78
C TYR A 280 6.99 -0.24 17.76
N ASN A 281 7.77 0.36 18.66
CA ASN A 281 8.51 -0.35 19.70
C ASN A 281 7.74 -0.38 21.02
N ASP A 282 8.20 -1.22 21.95
CA ASP A 282 7.63 -1.31 23.30
C ASP A 282 7.93 -0.09 24.17
N PHE A 283 8.89 0.76 23.75
CA PHE A 283 9.35 1.93 24.49
C PHE A 283 9.40 3.17 23.60
N VAL A 284 8.93 4.28 24.16
CA VAL A 284 9.21 5.63 23.65
C VAL A 284 10.55 6.08 24.20
N THR A 285 11.38 6.70 23.35
CA THR A 285 12.63 7.37 23.75
C THR A 285 12.50 8.85 23.51
N TYR A 286 12.45 9.61 24.58
CA TYR A 286 12.36 11.08 24.52
C TYR A 286 13.70 11.72 24.10
N PRO A 287 13.69 13.00 23.67
CA PRO A 287 14.91 13.70 23.26
C PRO A 287 16.00 13.80 24.34
N ASP A 288 15.64 13.69 25.59
CA ASP A 288 16.57 13.67 26.74
C ASP A 288 17.14 12.25 27.05
N ASN A 289 16.88 11.28 26.16
CA ASN A 289 17.21 9.87 26.29
C ASN A 289 16.49 9.12 27.44
N THR A 290 15.49 9.71 28.07
CA THR A 290 14.61 8.96 28.95
C THR A 290 13.71 8.03 28.15
N THR A 291 13.35 6.88 28.71
CA THR A 291 12.48 5.89 28.07
C THR A 291 11.28 5.59 28.94
N GLU A 292 10.16 5.30 28.30
CA GLU A 292 8.95 4.85 28.98
C GLU A 292 8.23 3.78 28.13
N PRO A 293 7.59 2.77 28.76
CA PRO A 293 6.81 1.77 28.04
C PRO A 293 5.67 2.42 27.24
N THR A 294 5.57 2.13 25.95
CA THR A 294 4.48 2.61 25.08
C THR A 294 3.14 2.03 25.47
N ARG A 295 3.13 0.72 25.86
CA ARG A 295 1.88 -0.04 26.00
C ARG A 295 0.97 0.23 24.80
N LEU A 296 1.53 0.09 23.60
CA LEU A 296 0.89 0.45 22.33
C LEU A 296 -0.55 -0.04 22.29
N ARG A 297 -1.47 0.86 21.93
CA ARG A 297 -2.86 0.54 21.65
C ARG A 297 -3.17 0.89 20.20
N CYS A 298 -3.61 -0.11 19.45
CA CYS A 298 -4.16 0.09 18.12
C CYS A 298 -5.67 0.24 18.24
N ILE A 299 -6.21 1.30 17.70
CA ILE A 299 -7.65 1.56 17.69
C ILE A 299 -8.10 1.51 16.23
N SER A 300 -8.96 0.53 15.94
CA SER A 300 -9.68 0.45 14.69
C SER A 300 -11.16 0.66 15.01
N TYR A 301 -11.69 1.80 14.61
CA TYR A 301 -13.13 2.03 14.61
C TYR A 301 -13.66 1.89 13.19
N ALA A 302 -14.93 1.56 13.06
CA ALA A 302 -15.61 1.43 11.76
C ALA A 302 -15.56 2.71 10.91
N VAL A 303 -15.27 3.83 11.54
CA VAL A 303 -15.02 5.15 10.93
C VAL A 303 -13.90 5.13 9.90
N PHE A 304 -12.86 4.33 10.16
CA PHE A 304 -11.69 4.21 9.25
C PHE A 304 -11.76 2.97 8.35
N CYS A 305 -12.78 2.14 8.53
CA CYS A 305 -13.08 1.03 7.64
C CYS A 305 -14.09 1.52 6.60
N LEU A 306 -13.73 1.50 5.32
CA LEU A 306 -14.71 1.70 4.24
C LEU A 306 -15.84 0.69 4.43
N LYS A 307 -16.91 1.11 5.10
CA LYS A 307 -18.21 0.48 4.90
C LYS A 307 -18.63 0.81 3.47
N LYS A 308 -19.02 -0.24 2.74
CA LYS A 308 -19.72 -0.07 1.47
C LYS A 308 -20.89 0.89 1.62
#